data_147a36cbbccea44b0598026b78804e49
#
_entry.id   147a36cbbccea44b0598026b78804e49
#
_cell.length_a   1.000
_cell.length_b   1.000
_cell.length_c   1.000
_cell.angle_alpha   90.00
_cell.angle_beta   90.00
_cell.angle_gamma   90.00
#
_symmetry.space_group_name_H-M   'P 1'
#
loop_
_entity.id
_entity.type
_entity.pdbx_description
1 polymer ?
#
loop_
_entity_poly.entity_id
_entity_poly.type
_entity_poly.pdbx_seq_one_letter_code
_entity_poly.pdbx_strand_id
1 'polypeptide(L)'
;MTELLAAVAAFLLAALTGGRLAGWLQKKGLGRSLMVKKGESVTPGQEDAPEFGALPLLIGLVPASLLALLILLISGGSLSPGIEAGKVLAVLFSAALYAAVGLTDDWRRGNRMPEMPLFFRIALILGVSVAFLLALRFLGEQSNIVLIPFIGTQVNFGAVWMAAMVLLLLGACCGGDACGAVSGQCASVSLPLAFASAGVSAVFGMRGMASVSFGMAGAALGLLLFAFPPEKMREGRGGRMLLGTLPVMAAIAAGAPFFILPAGIPFIFEGIYAIIRVVRQAFGKKPGPGSFGGFLLDRGLSGKAVSGLYAGAGLAGVAVSILSAYLYL
;
A
#
# COMPACT_ATOMS: atom_id res chain seq x y z
N MET A 1 -3.53 -2.52 22.83
CA MET A 1 -2.87 -1.25 23.18
C MET A 1 -1.62 -0.98 22.34
N THR A 2 -0.79 -1.96 22.08
CA THR A 2 0.41 -1.85 21.20
C THR A 2 0.06 -1.41 19.79
N GLU A 3 -1.03 -1.93 19.23
CA GLU A 3 -1.54 -1.64 17.91
C GLU A 3 -1.92 -0.15 17.76
N LEU A 4 -2.65 0.39 18.74
CA LEU A 4 -3.03 1.80 18.75
C LEU A 4 -1.82 2.72 18.92
N LEU A 5 -0.88 2.31 19.75
CA LEU A 5 0.38 3.04 19.96
C LEU A 5 1.19 3.09 18.67
N ALA A 6 1.25 1.98 17.88
CA ALA A 6 1.88 1.97 16.58
C ALA A 6 1.21 2.96 15.62
N ALA A 7 -0.13 3.02 15.58
CA ALA A 7 -0.86 3.95 14.73
C ALA A 7 -0.56 5.42 15.10
N VAL A 8 -0.65 5.76 16.39
CA VAL A 8 -0.41 7.13 16.87
C VAL A 8 1.05 7.54 16.65
N ALA A 9 2.01 6.68 16.96
CA ALA A 9 3.43 6.97 16.75
C ALA A 9 3.73 7.16 15.25
N ALA A 10 3.23 6.29 14.38
CA ALA A 10 3.42 6.41 12.94
C ALA A 10 2.78 7.69 12.38
N PHE A 11 1.57 8.03 12.83
CA PHE A 11 0.91 9.28 12.46
C PHE A 11 1.74 10.51 12.85
N LEU A 12 2.18 10.59 14.10
CA LEU A 12 2.97 11.72 14.60
C LEU A 12 4.29 11.85 13.85
N LEU A 13 5.01 10.76 13.63
CA LEU A 13 6.28 10.78 12.90
C LEU A 13 6.09 11.19 11.45
N ALA A 14 5.08 10.65 10.75
CA ALA A 14 4.78 11.04 9.36
C ALA A 14 4.33 12.50 9.27
N ALA A 15 3.49 12.97 10.19
CA ALA A 15 3.00 14.35 10.25
C ALA A 15 4.13 15.36 10.55
N LEU A 16 5.01 15.05 11.50
CA LEU A 16 6.12 15.94 11.87
C LEU A 16 7.21 16.02 10.78
N THR A 17 7.43 14.93 10.06
CA THR A 17 8.49 14.86 9.04
C THR A 17 8.03 15.28 7.66
N GLY A 18 6.76 15.03 7.31
CA GLY A 18 6.23 15.28 5.97
C GLY A 18 6.37 16.73 5.51
N GLY A 19 6.00 17.70 6.36
CA GLY A 19 6.12 19.11 6.04
C GLY A 19 7.57 19.59 5.86
N ARG A 20 8.50 19.08 6.71
CA ARG A 20 9.94 19.41 6.62
C ARG A 20 10.55 18.81 5.35
N LEU A 21 10.21 17.57 5.04
CA LEU A 21 10.66 16.89 3.82
C LEU A 21 10.13 17.59 2.57
N ALA A 22 8.86 17.96 2.55
CA ALA A 22 8.27 18.71 1.43
C ALA A 22 9.05 19.98 1.15
N GLY A 23 9.29 20.82 2.17
CA GLY A 23 10.05 22.07 2.02
C GLY A 23 11.52 21.85 1.61
N TRP A 24 12.15 20.77 2.09
CA TRP A 24 13.52 20.44 1.71
C TRP A 24 13.61 19.96 0.25
N LEU A 25 12.66 19.12 -0.22
CA LEU A 25 12.60 18.64 -1.60
C LEU A 25 12.29 19.78 -2.58
N GLN A 26 11.39 20.69 -2.21
CA GLN A 26 11.09 21.89 -3.02
C GLN A 26 12.33 22.78 -3.19
N LYS A 27 13.09 23.02 -2.10
CA LYS A 27 14.35 23.77 -2.17
C LYS A 27 15.40 23.12 -3.06
N LYS A 28 15.37 21.80 -3.23
CA LYS A 28 16.22 21.05 -4.15
C LYS A 28 15.71 21.04 -5.60
N GLY A 29 14.59 21.71 -5.88
CA GLY A 29 14.00 21.74 -7.20
C GLY A 29 13.30 20.47 -7.63
N LEU A 30 12.98 19.57 -6.69
CA LEU A 30 12.25 18.33 -6.95
C LEU A 30 10.73 18.53 -6.82
N GLY A 31 10.22 19.66 -7.34
CA GLY A 31 8.81 19.98 -7.38
C GLY A 31 8.09 19.35 -8.57
N ARG A 32 6.75 19.34 -8.52
CA ARG A 32 5.90 18.75 -9.57
C ARG A 32 6.06 19.42 -10.94
N SER A 33 6.33 20.74 -10.98
CA SER A 33 6.54 21.47 -12.24
C SER A 33 7.67 20.89 -13.08
N LEU A 34 8.66 20.26 -12.42
CA LEU A 34 9.77 19.59 -13.09
C LEU A 34 9.40 18.17 -13.55
N MET A 35 8.35 17.56 -12.97
CA MET A 35 7.93 16.18 -13.19
C MET A 35 6.79 16.05 -14.21
N VAL A 36 6.05 17.13 -14.50
CA VAL A 36 4.91 17.10 -15.41
C VAL A 36 5.37 16.93 -16.85
N LYS A 37 4.78 15.98 -17.57
CA LYS A 37 5.01 15.77 -19.00
C LYS A 37 4.47 16.97 -19.79
N LYS A 38 5.21 17.37 -20.84
CA LYS A 38 4.79 18.43 -21.76
C LYS A 38 3.39 18.11 -22.32
N GLY A 39 2.37 18.88 -21.93
CA GLY A 39 0.98 18.69 -22.36
C GLY A 39 0.00 18.25 -21.26
N GLU A 40 0.46 17.97 -20.04
CA GLU A 40 -0.45 17.78 -18.90
C GLU A 40 -0.82 19.14 -18.29
N SER A 41 -2.12 19.39 -18.09
CA SER A 41 -2.60 20.60 -17.41
C SER A 41 -2.34 20.49 -15.91
N VAL A 42 -1.59 21.42 -15.35
CA VAL A 42 -1.37 21.51 -13.90
C VAL A 42 -2.30 22.57 -13.33
N THR A 43 -3.05 22.21 -12.30
CA THR A 43 -3.93 23.17 -11.60
C THR A 43 -3.08 24.22 -10.86
N PRO A 44 -3.42 25.50 -10.91
CA PRO A 44 -2.70 26.54 -10.16
C PRO A 44 -2.61 26.20 -8.68
N GLY A 45 -1.40 26.30 -8.09
CA GLY A 45 -1.11 25.95 -6.70
C GLY A 45 -0.65 24.50 -6.47
N GLN A 46 -0.64 23.63 -7.50
CA GLN A 46 -0.13 22.27 -7.43
C GLN A 46 1.27 22.11 -8.06
N GLU A 47 1.82 23.21 -8.57
CA GLU A 47 3.01 23.20 -9.43
C GLU A 47 4.28 22.73 -8.70
N ASP A 48 4.34 22.91 -7.37
CA ASP A 48 5.56 22.70 -6.58
C ASP A 48 5.52 21.51 -5.62
N ALA A 49 4.44 20.72 -5.58
CA ALA A 49 4.33 19.62 -4.66
C ALA A 49 5.21 18.41 -5.09
N PRO A 50 6.22 18.01 -4.30
CA PRO A 50 7.08 16.87 -4.62
C PRO A 50 6.34 15.55 -4.52
N GLU A 51 6.67 14.60 -5.41
CA GLU A 51 6.08 13.24 -5.46
C GLU A 51 6.95 12.21 -4.70
N PHE A 52 7.25 12.46 -3.43
CA PHE A 52 8.11 11.62 -2.58
C PHE A 52 7.43 11.17 -1.27
N GLY A 53 6.11 10.97 -1.28
CA GLY A 53 5.34 10.56 -0.11
C GLY A 53 5.75 9.22 0.52
N ALA A 54 6.50 8.37 -0.19
CA ALA A 54 7.08 7.17 0.39
C ALA A 54 8.02 7.46 1.57
N LEU A 55 8.72 8.60 1.57
CA LEU A 55 9.67 8.94 2.62
C LEU A 55 8.99 9.16 3.99
N PRO A 56 8.00 10.07 4.14
CA PRO A 56 7.30 10.22 5.41
C PRO A 56 6.52 8.96 5.81
N LEU A 57 6.01 8.18 4.85
CA LEU A 57 5.39 6.89 5.14
C LEU A 57 6.37 5.92 5.80
N LEU A 58 7.57 5.74 5.25
CA LEU A 58 8.58 4.84 5.82
C LEU A 58 9.10 5.36 7.16
N ILE A 59 9.35 6.67 7.30
CA ILE A 59 9.81 7.28 8.55
C ILE A 59 8.75 7.15 9.65
N GLY A 60 7.48 7.20 9.31
CA GLY A 60 6.40 6.95 10.26
C GLY A 60 6.27 5.47 10.61
N LEU A 61 6.13 4.63 9.58
CA LEU A 61 5.82 3.21 9.70
C LEU A 61 6.92 2.40 10.40
N VAL A 62 8.18 2.50 9.93
CA VAL A 62 9.23 1.57 10.37
C VAL A 62 9.56 1.72 11.85
N PRO A 63 9.86 2.92 12.39
CA PRO A 63 10.15 3.07 13.81
C PRO A 63 8.95 2.74 14.70
N ALA A 64 7.73 3.10 14.28
CA ALA A 64 6.52 2.82 15.06
C ALA A 64 6.23 1.32 15.15
N SER A 65 6.40 0.60 14.04
CA SER A 65 6.21 -0.86 14.00
C SER A 65 7.30 -1.59 14.80
N LEU A 66 8.55 -1.14 14.74
CA LEU A 66 9.64 -1.70 15.54
C LEU A 66 9.45 -1.43 17.04
N LEU A 67 8.96 -0.25 17.42
CA LEU A 67 8.61 0.07 18.80
C LEU A 67 7.48 -0.83 19.30
N ALA A 68 6.43 -1.02 18.51
CA ALA A 68 5.33 -1.91 18.87
C ALA A 68 5.79 -3.37 19.00
N LEU A 69 6.66 -3.84 18.10
CA LEU A 69 7.28 -5.15 18.20
C LEU A 69 8.10 -5.31 19.48
N LEU A 70 8.94 -4.32 19.81
CA LEU A 70 9.73 -4.34 21.04
C LEU A 70 8.84 -4.46 22.28
N ILE A 71 7.77 -3.68 22.35
CA ILE A 71 6.80 -3.75 23.45
C ILE A 71 6.14 -5.13 23.53
N LEU A 72 5.73 -5.71 22.38
CA LEU A 72 5.15 -7.05 22.32
C LEU A 72 6.11 -8.13 22.84
N LEU A 73 7.38 -8.04 22.48
CA LEU A 73 8.42 -8.98 22.94
C LEU A 73 8.66 -8.88 24.45
N ILE A 74 8.71 -7.66 24.99
CA ILE A 74 8.94 -7.42 26.42
C ILE A 74 7.71 -7.83 27.25
N SER A 75 6.50 -7.58 26.75
CA SER A 75 5.26 -7.87 27.48
C SER A 75 4.83 -9.33 27.42
N GLY A 76 5.56 -10.19 26.70
CA GLY A 76 5.17 -11.60 26.51
C GLY A 76 3.86 -11.79 25.72
N GLY A 77 3.46 -10.79 24.98
CA GLY A 77 2.17 -10.76 24.26
C GLY A 77 2.12 -11.59 22.97
N SER A 78 3.19 -12.30 22.62
CA SER A 78 3.28 -13.16 21.44
C SER A 78 3.43 -14.62 21.83
N LEU A 79 2.68 -15.51 21.16
CA LEU A 79 2.77 -16.94 21.34
C LEU A 79 4.09 -17.53 20.80
N SER A 80 4.65 -16.92 19.74
CA SER A 80 5.91 -17.33 19.11
C SER A 80 6.77 -16.11 18.81
N PRO A 81 7.43 -15.50 19.82
CA PRO A 81 8.08 -14.20 19.70
C PRO A 81 9.10 -14.10 18.57
N GLY A 82 9.92 -15.13 18.38
CA GLY A 82 10.96 -15.14 17.35
C GLY A 82 10.41 -15.18 15.94
N ILE A 83 9.38 -15.99 15.70
CA ILE A 83 8.73 -16.14 14.38
C ILE A 83 7.95 -14.87 14.04
N GLU A 84 7.20 -14.33 14.99
CA GLU A 84 6.44 -13.10 14.80
C GLU A 84 7.36 -11.91 14.53
N ALA A 85 8.47 -11.79 15.26
CA ALA A 85 9.50 -10.78 15.00
C ALA A 85 10.09 -10.92 13.58
N GLY A 86 10.42 -12.14 13.17
CA GLY A 86 10.90 -12.43 11.82
C GLY A 86 9.91 -12.01 10.75
N LYS A 87 8.62 -12.32 10.92
CA LYS A 87 7.54 -11.91 9.99
C LYS A 87 7.40 -10.39 9.90
N VAL A 88 7.44 -9.67 11.05
CA VAL A 88 7.39 -8.20 11.07
C VAL A 88 8.57 -7.62 10.30
N LEU A 89 9.78 -8.10 10.57
CA LEU A 89 10.97 -7.63 9.86
C LEU A 89 10.92 -7.94 8.35
N ALA A 90 10.44 -9.13 7.96
CA ALA A 90 10.26 -9.49 6.55
C ALA A 90 9.27 -8.57 5.84
N VAL A 91 8.14 -8.25 6.48
CA VAL A 91 7.13 -7.31 5.93
C VAL A 91 7.72 -5.91 5.81
N LEU A 92 8.36 -5.38 6.85
CA LEU A 92 8.93 -4.02 6.83
C LEU A 92 10.07 -3.88 5.81
N PHE A 93 10.95 -4.87 5.73
CA PHE A 93 12.04 -4.87 4.76
C PHE A 93 11.52 -4.93 3.32
N SER A 94 10.58 -5.83 3.04
CA SER A 94 9.97 -5.95 1.71
C SER A 94 9.16 -4.70 1.34
N ALA A 95 8.46 -4.10 2.30
CA ALA A 95 7.76 -2.83 2.12
C ALA A 95 8.73 -1.69 1.75
N ALA A 96 9.89 -1.62 2.40
CA ALA A 96 10.94 -0.65 2.06
C ALA A 96 11.49 -0.89 0.65
N LEU A 97 11.63 -2.16 0.23
CA LEU A 97 12.06 -2.50 -1.13
C LEU A 97 11.01 -2.08 -2.19
N TYR A 98 9.72 -2.33 -1.96
CA TYR A 98 8.66 -1.84 -2.85
C TYR A 98 8.66 -0.31 -2.96
N ALA A 99 8.79 0.37 -1.83
CA ALA A 99 8.92 1.82 -1.81
C ALA A 99 10.16 2.30 -2.57
N ALA A 100 11.30 1.62 -2.41
CA ALA A 100 12.55 1.95 -3.09
C ALA A 100 12.43 1.79 -4.61
N VAL A 101 11.78 0.73 -5.11
CA VAL A 101 11.53 0.54 -6.55
C VAL A 101 10.74 1.74 -7.11
N GLY A 102 9.68 2.17 -6.43
CA GLY A 102 8.91 3.33 -6.86
C GLY A 102 9.65 4.66 -6.69
N LEU A 103 10.40 4.84 -5.58
CA LEU A 103 11.20 6.03 -5.31
C LEU A 103 12.32 6.24 -6.36
N THR A 104 12.93 5.17 -6.86
CA THR A 104 13.93 5.30 -7.95
C THR A 104 13.28 5.89 -9.20
N ASP A 105 12.04 5.53 -9.49
CA ASP A 105 11.30 6.05 -10.63
C ASP A 105 10.87 7.51 -10.39
N ASP A 106 10.40 7.83 -9.18
CA ASP A 106 10.07 9.19 -8.78
C ASP A 106 11.30 10.12 -8.82
N TRP A 107 12.47 9.64 -8.36
CA TRP A 107 13.73 10.36 -8.43
C TRP A 107 14.22 10.59 -9.86
N ARG A 108 14.13 9.55 -10.73
CA ARG A 108 14.47 9.67 -12.15
C ARG A 108 13.60 10.73 -12.84
N ARG A 109 12.28 10.71 -12.55
CA ARG A 109 11.34 11.70 -13.08
C ARG A 109 11.67 13.11 -12.60
N GLY A 110 11.99 13.29 -11.31
CA GLY A 110 12.39 14.57 -10.73
C GLY A 110 13.65 15.14 -11.37
N ASN A 111 14.57 14.28 -11.80
CA ASN A 111 15.80 14.70 -12.51
C ASN A 111 15.64 14.70 -14.05
N ARG A 112 14.42 14.66 -14.58
CA ARG A 112 14.13 14.63 -16.03
C ARG A 112 14.75 13.46 -16.79
N MET A 113 15.08 12.38 -16.08
CA MET A 113 15.56 11.14 -16.69
C MET A 113 14.36 10.32 -17.21
N PRO A 114 14.57 9.45 -18.21
CA PRO A 114 13.51 8.55 -18.68
C PRO A 114 13.05 7.64 -17.55
N GLU A 115 11.72 7.39 -17.49
CA GLU A 115 11.15 6.44 -16.53
C GLU A 115 11.79 5.05 -16.69
N MET A 116 11.77 4.27 -15.62
CA MET A 116 12.25 2.88 -15.67
C MET A 116 11.42 2.08 -16.68
N PRO A 117 12.05 1.28 -17.56
CA PRO A 117 11.31 0.41 -18.47
C PRO A 117 10.35 -0.49 -17.71
N LEU A 118 9.13 -0.64 -18.21
CA LEU A 118 8.06 -1.41 -17.56
C LEU A 118 8.50 -2.83 -17.24
N PHE A 119 9.20 -3.48 -18.16
CA PHE A 119 9.72 -4.85 -17.96
C PHE A 119 10.66 -4.93 -16.75
N PHE A 120 11.61 -4.01 -16.62
CA PHE A 120 12.56 -3.99 -15.52
C PHE A 120 11.86 -3.73 -14.17
N ARG A 121 10.88 -2.82 -14.16
CA ARG A 121 10.08 -2.54 -12.97
C ARG A 121 9.27 -3.77 -12.53
N ILE A 122 8.60 -4.45 -13.47
CA ILE A 122 7.86 -5.68 -13.15
C ILE A 122 8.80 -6.76 -12.63
N ALA A 123 9.98 -6.92 -13.22
CA ALA A 123 10.97 -7.89 -12.76
C ALA A 123 11.43 -7.62 -11.32
N LEU A 124 11.66 -6.35 -10.96
CA LEU A 124 11.99 -5.97 -9.58
C LEU A 124 10.84 -6.25 -8.61
N ILE A 125 9.59 -5.90 -8.97
CA ILE A 125 8.40 -6.17 -8.16
C ILE A 125 8.25 -7.67 -7.93
N LEU A 126 8.38 -8.49 -8.97
CA LEU A 126 8.34 -9.95 -8.87
C LEU A 126 9.47 -10.49 -7.98
N GLY A 127 10.69 -9.95 -8.14
CA GLY A 127 11.84 -10.32 -7.31
C GLY A 127 11.59 -10.05 -5.82
N VAL A 128 11.06 -8.88 -5.48
CA VAL A 128 10.69 -8.52 -4.09
C VAL A 128 9.58 -9.43 -3.58
N SER A 129 8.55 -9.72 -4.41
CA SER A 129 7.45 -10.60 -4.03
C SER A 129 7.94 -12.00 -3.69
N VAL A 130 8.78 -12.58 -4.56
CA VAL A 130 9.35 -13.92 -4.36
C VAL A 130 10.27 -13.94 -3.14
N ALA A 131 11.14 -12.94 -2.97
CA ALA A 131 12.03 -12.84 -1.82
C ALA A 131 11.25 -12.76 -0.49
N PHE A 132 10.17 -11.99 -0.45
CA PHE A 132 9.27 -11.90 0.71
C PHE A 132 8.65 -13.25 1.05
N LEU A 133 8.07 -13.95 0.07
CA LEU A 133 7.43 -15.24 0.29
C LEU A 133 8.43 -16.32 0.69
N LEU A 134 9.64 -16.31 0.13
CA LEU A 134 10.72 -17.18 0.56
C LEU A 134 11.14 -16.89 1.99
N ALA A 135 11.28 -15.61 2.38
CA ALA A 135 11.59 -15.23 3.76
C ALA A 135 10.54 -15.76 4.73
N LEU A 136 9.24 -15.65 4.43
CA LEU A 136 8.17 -16.22 5.24
C LEU A 136 8.27 -17.75 5.33
N ARG A 137 8.61 -18.43 4.25
CA ARG A 137 8.77 -19.87 4.22
C ARG A 137 9.96 -20.36 5.07
N PHE A 138 11.07 -19.62 5.07
CA PHE A 138 12.23 -19.91 5.93
C PHE A 138 11.93 -19.73 7.42
N LEU A 139 10.97 -18.88 7.77
CA LEU A 139 10.49 -18.73 9.16
C LEU A 139 9.61 -19.89 9.65
N GLY A 140 9.28 -20.85 8.80
CA GLY A 140 8.72 -22.15 9.19
C GLY A 140 7.22 -22.22 9.41
N GLU A 141 6.45 -21.15 9.23
CA GLU A 141 5.00 -21.12 9.54
C GLU A 141 4.09 -20.93 8.31
N GLN A 142 4.59 -21.07 7.10
CA GLN A 142 3.73 -20.90 5.94
C GLN A 142 3.07 -22.25 5.56
N SER A 143 1.81 -22.36 5.95
CA SER A 143 0.95 -23.44 5.44
C SER A 143 0.52 -23.11 3.99
N ASN A 144 0.59 -24.13 3.11
CA ASN A 144 -0.02 -24.03 1.78
C ASN A 144 -1.56 -24.08 1.84
N ILE A 145 -2.10 -24.25 3.04
CA ILE A 145 -3.54 -24.27 3.31
C ILE A 145 -3.99 -22.86 3.62
N VAL A 146 -4.95 -22.39 2.86
CA VAL A 146 -5.55 -21.06 3.04
C VAL A 146 -7.04 -21.21 3.32
N LEU A 147 -7.50 -20.51 4.32
CA LEU A 147 -8.91 -20.42 4.65
C LEU A 147 -9.60 -19.46 3.68
N ILE A 148 -10.69 -19.90 3.05
CA ILE A 148 -11.49 -19.07 2.16
C ILE A 148 -12.61 -18.40 2.97
N PRO A 149 -12.69 -17.05 2.99
CA PRO A 149 -13.75 -16.34 3.68
C PRO A 149 -15.13 -16.74 3.17
N PHE A 150 -16.13 -16.75 4.05
CA PHE A 150 -17.55 -17.09 3.83
C PHE A 150 -17.87 -18.57 3.56
N ILE A 151 -16.96 -19.33 2.97
CA ILE A 151 -17.20 -20.75 2.63
C ILE A 151 -16.74 -21.65 3.77
N GLY A 152 -15.82 -21.22 4.61
CA GLY A 152 -15.29 -22.01 5.74
C GLY A 152 -14.42 -23.19 5.32
N THR A 153 -14.12 -23.31 4.04
CA THR A 153 -13.29 -24.41 3.55
C THR A 153 -11.83 -24.02 3.57
N GLN A 154 -11.02 -24.94 4.07
CA GLN A 154 -9.57 -24.86 3.94
C GLN A 154 -9.17 -25.47 2.59
N VAL A 155 -8.57 -24.66 1.74
CA VAL A 155 -8.06 -25.10 0.45
C VAL A 155 -6.56 -25.23 0.50
N ASN A 156 -6.06 -26.40 0.15
CA ASN A 156 -4.62 -26.62 0.00
C ASN A 156 -4.20 -26.25 -1.42
N PHE A 157 -3.52 -25.13 -1.55
CA PHE A 157 -2.98 -24.65 -2.83
C PHE A 157 -1.72 -25.41 -3.28
N GLY A 158 -1.12 -26.24 -2.42
CA GLY A 158 0.07 -27.02 -2.76
C GLY A 158 1.19 -26.15 -3.37
N ALA A 159 1.73 -26.60 -4.51
CA ALA A 159 2.80 -25.89 -5.23
C ALA A 159 2.34 -24.56 -5.85
N VAL A 160 1.03 -24.39 -6.12
CA VAL A 160 0.48 -23.19 -6.75
C VAL A 160 0.39 -22.00 -5.77
N TRP A 161 0.50 -22.28 -4.46
CA TRP A 161 0.37 -21.26 -3.42
C TRP A 161 1.32 -20.07 -3.64
N MET A 162 2.58 -20.35 -3.93
CA MET A 162 3.58 -19.29 -4.14
C MET A 162 3.23 -18.42 -5.36
N ALA A 163 2.82 -19.03 -6.47
CA ALA A 163 2.41 -18.30 -7.67
C ALA A 163 1.17 -17.44 -7.40
N ALA A 164 0.19 -17.96 -6.68
CA ALA A 164 -1.02 -17.23 -6.32
C ALA A 164 -0.71 -16.01 -5.44
N MET A 165 0.17 -16.14 -4.44
CA MET A 165 0.56 -15.03 -3.57
C MET A 165 1.43 -13.99 -4.31
N VAL A 166 2.31 -14.41 -5.22
CA VAL A 166 3.04 -13.49 -6.10
C VAL A 166 2.09 -12.68 -6.98
N LEU A 167 1.09 -13.32 -7.57
CA LEU A 167 0.08 -12.64 -8.38
C LEU A 167 -0.77 -11.66 -7.54
N LEU A 168 -1.11 -12.03 -6.32
CA LEU A 168 -1.83 -11.16 -5.38
C LEU A 168 -1.00 -9.91 -5.05
N LEU A 169 0.29 -10.06 -4.74
CA LEU A 169 1.21 -8.95 -4.46
C LEU A 169 1.45 -8.07 -5.69
N LEU A 170 1.60 -8.68 -6.87
CA LEU A 170 1.72 -7.94 -8.12
C LEU A 170 0.46 -7.13 -8.41
N GLY A 171 -0.72 -7.74 -8.23
CA GLY A 171 -2.01 -7.07 -8.36
C GLY A 171 -2.17 -5.90 -7.40
N ALA A 172 -1.80 -6.09 -6.13
CA ALA A 172 -1.82 -5.04 -5.11
C ALA A 172 -0.87 -3.88 -5.44
N CYS A 173 0.34 -4.20 -5.92
CA CYS A 173 1.32 -3.21 -6.35
C CYS A 173 0.84 -2.42 -7.56
N CYS A 174 0.32 -3.09 -8.59
CA CYS A 174 -0.20 -2.46 -9.80
C CYS A 174 -1.46 -1.63 -9.52
N GLY A 175 -2.36 -2.14 -8.68
CA GLY A 175 -3.55 -1.41 -8.23
C GLY A 175 -3.18 -0.14 -7.46
N GLY A 176 -2.20 -0.23 -6.56
CA GLY A 176 -1.65 0.91 -5.85
C GLY A 176 -1.04 1.95 -6.80
N ASP A 177 -0.16 1.52 -7.71
CA ASP A 177 0.48 2.43 -8.68
C ASP A 177 -0.54 3.12 -9.60
N ALA A 178 -1.63 2.41 -9.97
CA ALA A 178 -2.72 2.96 -10.79
C ALA A 178 -3.61 3.94 -10.01
N CYS A 179 -3.72 3.78 -8.69
CA CYS A 179 -4.54 4.60 -7.81
C CYS A 179 -3.88 5.96 -7.54
N GLY A 180 -3.95 6.88 -8.49
CA GLY A 180 -3.26 8.17 -8.37
C GLY A 180 -3.84 9.25 -9.28
N ALA A 181 -5.12 9.15 -9.65
CA ALA A 181 -5.80 10.18 -10.44
C ALA A 181 -5.96 11.49 -9.66
N VAL A 182 -6.17 11.37 -8.36
CA VAL A 182 -6.32 12.50 -7.43
C VAL A 182 -5.26 12.38 -6.33
N SER A 183 -4.70 13.50 -5.91
CA SER A 183 -3.77 13.52 -4.77
C SER A 183 -4.46 13.07 -3.48
N GLY A 184 -3.79 12.26 -2.68
CA GLY A 184 -4.36 11.66 -1.48
C GLY A 184 -5.33 10.49 -1.73
N GLN A 185 -5.65 10.17 -2.99
CA GLN A 185 -6.57 9.07 -3.31
C GLN A 185 -6.02 7.74 -2.85
N CYS A 186 -4.79 7.41 -3.19
CA CYS A 186 -4.17 6.13 -2.83
C CYS A 186 -4.08 5.96 -1.31
N ALA A 187 -3.64 7.01 -0.59
CA ALA A 187 -3.60 6.99 0.86
C ALA A 187 -4.99 6.81 1.48
N SER A 188 -6.03 7.50 0.95
CA SER A 188 -7.41 7.36 1.42
C SER A 188 -7.97 5.94 1.22
N VAL A 189 -7.63 5.29 0.11
CA VAL A 189 -8.05 3.90 -0.21
C VAL A 189 -7.27 2.88 0.60
N SER A 190 -6.00 3.15 0.91
CA SER A 190 -5.18 2.24 1.70
C SER A 190 -5.59 2.19 3.17
N LEU A 191 -6.21 3.24 3.72
CA LEU A 191 -6.69 3.28 5.10
C LEU A 191 -7.66 2.14 5.42
N PRO A 192 -8.79 1.98 4.70
CA PRO A 192 -9.67 0.83 4.91
C PRO A 192 -8.95 -0.51 4.75
N LEU A 193 -8.10 -0.66 3.73
CA LEU A 193 -7.37 -1.90 3.52
C LEU A 193 -6.41 -2.21 4.68
N ALA A 194 -5.73 -1.19 5.23
CA ALA A 194 -4.86 -1.34 6.40
C ALA A 194 -5.67 -1.69 7.65
N PHE A 195 -6.84 -1.07 7.87
CA PHE A 195 -7.74 -1.43 8.98
C PHE A 195 -8.28 -2.85 8.84
N ALA A 196 -8.67 -3.29 7.64
CA ALA A 196 -9.09 -4.67 7.41
C ALA A 196 -7.95 -5.66 7.72
N SER A 197 -6.75 -5.39 7.21
CA SER A 197 -5.57 -6.21 7.47
C SER A 197 -5.23 -6.26 8.97
N ALA A 198 -5.31 -5.13 9.66
CA ALA A 198 -5.09 -5.05 11.10
C ALA A 198 -6.13 -5.85 11.89
N GLY A 199 -7.43 -5.66 11.59
CA GLY A 199 -8.51 -6.38 12.25
C GLY A 199 -8.44 -7.88 12.02
N VAL A 200 -8.26 -8.32 10.78
CA VAL A 200 -8.08 -9.73 10.42
C VAL A 200 -6.86 -10.33 11.13
N SER A 201 -5.71 -9.65 11.10
CA SER A 201 -4.49 -10.12 11.79
C SER A 201 -4.69 -10.24 13.30
N ALA A 202 -5.44 -9.31 13.91
CA ALA A 202 -5.77 -9.36 15.33
C ALA A 202 -6.69 -10.55 15.67
N VAL A 203 -7.69 -10.84 14.83
CA VAL A 203 -8.59 -11.98 14.96
C VAL A 203 -7.81 -13.31 14.89
N PHE A 204 -6.83 -13.41 14.00
CA PHE A 204 -5.95 -14.56 13.88
C PHE A 204 -4.80 -14.60 14.91
N GLY A 205 -4.82 -13.72 15.92
CA GLY A 205 -3.84 -13.70 17.02
C GLY A 205 -2.46 -13.14 16.63
N MET A 206 -2.27 -12.65 15.41
CA MET A 206 -1.01 -12.12 14.88
C MET A 206 -0.84 -10.63 15.22
N ARG A 207 -0.55 -10.33 16.48
CA ARG A 207 -0.47 -8.95 17.02
C ARG A 207 0.59 -8.09 16.35
N GLY A 208 1.72 -8.68 15.98
CA GLY A 208 2.78 -7.98 15.26
C GLY A 208 2.29 -7.49 13.88
N MET A 209 1.57 -8.34 13.14
CA MET A 209 1.00 -7.95 11.85
C MET A 209 -0.10 -6.91 12.00
N ALA A 210 -0.95 -7.04 13.03
CA ALA A 210 -1.93 -6.03 13.37
C ALA A 210 -1.26 -4.67 13.67
N SER A 211 -0.18 -4.66 14.44
CA SER A 211 0.57 -3.43 14.76
C SER A 211 1.19 -2.78 13.52
N VAL A 212 1.76 -3.57 12.60
CA VAL A 212 2.31 -3.06 11.32
C VAL A 212 1.21 -2.44 10.48
N SER A 213 0.05 -3.09 10.38
CA SER A 213 -1.08 -2.60 9.58
C SER A 213 -1.69 -1.33 10.19
N PHE A 214 -1.83 -1.25 11.53
CA PHE A 214 -2.23 -0.02 12.20
C PHE A 214 -1.18 1.09 12.07
N GLY A 215 0.11 0.76 12.14
CA GLY A 215 1.20 1.69 11.87
C GLY A 215 1.10 2.27 10.45
N MET A 216 0.77 1.43 9.47
CA MET A 216 0.53 1.89 8.10
C MET A 216 -0.66 2.84 8.01
N ALA A 217 -1.78 2.53 8.66
CA ALA A 217 -2.94 3.43 8.70
C ALA A 217 -2.57 4.78 9.32
N GLY A 218 -1.81 4.78 10.43
CA GLY A 218 -1.31 6.00 11.05
C GLY A 218 -0.41 6.81 10.12
N ALA A 219 0.58 6.18 9.48
CA ALA A 219 1.47 6.84 8.54
C ALA A 219 0.72 7.42 7.32
N ALA A 220 -0.27 6.68 6.79
CA ALA A 220 -1.11 7.15 5.69
C ALA A 220 -1.95 8.37 6.09
N LEU A 221 -2.54 8.38 7.30
CA LEU A 221 -3.23 9.55 7.85
C LEU A 221 -2.28 10.75 7.98
N GLY A 222 -1.05 10.53 8.45
CA GLY A 222 -0.03 11.58 8.54
C GLY A 222 0.33 12.16 7.18
N LEU A 223 0.45 11.33 6.15
CA LEU A 223 0.69 11.78 4.78
C LEU A 223 -0.49 12.58 4.21
N LEU A 224 -1.73 12.17 4.51
CA LEU A 224 -2.93 12.85 4.02
C LEU A 224 -3.01 14.33 4.44
N LEU A 225 -2.41 14.72 5.56
CA LEU A 225 -2.31 16.12 5.98
C LEU A 225 -1.58 17.01 4.95
N PHE A 226 -0.75 16.42 4.11
CA PHE A 226 0.04 17.12 3.09
C PHE A 226 -0.41 16.80 1.66
N ALA A 227 -1.11 15.69 1.47
CA ALA A 227 -1.57 15.23 0.16
C ALA A 227 -2.91 15.86 -0.26
N PHE A 228 -3.76 16.28 0.69
CA PHE A 228 -4.98 17.02 0.36
C PHE A 228 -4.70 18.49 0.00
N PRO A 229 -5.54 19.08 -0.85
CA PRO A 229 -5.42 20.48 -1.22
C PRO A 229 -5.50 21.46 -0.02
N PRO A 230 -4.58 22.46 0.07
CA PRO A 230 -3.48 22.75 -0.84
C PRO A 230 -2.33 21.75 -0.71
N GLU A 231 -2.02 21.04 -1.81
CA GLU A 231 -1.04 19.95 -1.82
C GLU A 231 0.37 20.48 -1.52
N LYS A 232 0.98 19.91 -0.47
CA LYS A 232 2.39 20.18 -0.13
C LYS A 232 3.31 19.02 -0.51
N MET A 233 2.75 17.79 -0.59
CA MET A 233 3.45 16.57 -0.99
C MET A 233 2.44 15.58 -1.55
N ARG A 234 2.83 14.83 -2.57
CA ARG A 234 2.03 13.73 -3.13
C ARG A 234 2.66 12.38 -2.80
N GLU A 235 1.83 11.33 -2.87
CA GLU A 235 2.28 9.97 -2.56
C GLU A 235 3.49 9.54 -3.40
N GLY A 236 3.55 9.95 -4.65
CA GLY A 236 4.51 9.43 -5.62
C GLY A 236 4.27 7.96 -5.95
N ARG A 237 5.05 7.41 -6.85
CA ARG A 237 4.96 5.98 -7.21
C ARG A 237 5.42 5.09 -6.06
N GLY A 238 6.51 5.47 -5.39
CA GLY A 238 7.02 4.73 -4.23
C GLY A 238 6.01 4.64 -3.09
N GLY A 239 5.33 5.73 -2.76
CA GLY A 239 4.27 5.75 -1.75
C GLY A 239 3.08 4.89 -2.15
N ARG A 240 2.62 4.98 -3.40
CA ARG A 240 1.48 4.19 -3.90
C ARG A 240 1.76 2.69 -3.93
N MET A 241 2.95 2.27 -4.34
CA MET A 241 3.36 0.87 -4.28
C MET A 241 3.38 0.36 -2.83
N LEU A 242 3.94 1.13 -1.90
CA LEU A 242 3.96 0.81 -0.49
C LEU A 242 2.54 0.69 0.10
N LEU A 243 1.67 1.69 -0.17
CA LEU A 243 0.29 1.76 0.31
C LEU A 243 -0.57 0.58 -0.18
N GLY A 244 -0.36 0.11 -1.41
CA GLY A 244 -1.07 -1.04 -1.96
C GLY A 244 -0.57 -2.38 -1.43
N THR A 245 0.74 -2.57 -1.29
CA THR A 245 1.33 -3.89 -1.02
C THR A 245 1.43 -4.23 0.47
N LEU A 246 1.73 -3.27 1.34
CA LEU A 246 2.00 -3.56 2.75
C LEU A 246 0.83 -4.24 3.47
N PRO A 247 -0.43 -3.77 3.38
CA PRO A 247 -1.55 -4.45 4.04
C PRO A 247 -1.75 -5.89 3.55
N VAL A 248 -1.46 -6.12 2.26
CA VAL A 248 -1.53 -7.46 1.65
C VAL A 248 -0.41 -8.36 2.17
N MET A 249 0.82 -7.84 2.27
CA MET A 249 1.94 -8.59 2.87
C MET A 249 1.65 -8.96 4.33
N ALA A 250 1.09 -8.04 5.12
CA ALA A 250 0.73 -8.29 6.50
C ALA A 250 -0.36 -9.38 6.62
N ALA A 251 -1.37 -9.36 5.75
CA ALA A 251 -2.42 -10.39 5.72
C ALA A 251 -1.88 -11.77 5.27
N ILE A 252 -0.94 -11.81 4.31
CA ILE A 252 -0.26 -13.05 3.91
C ILE A 252 0.55 -13.59 5.09
N ALA A 253 1.32 -12.75 5.77
CA ALA A 253 2.12 -13.13 6.93
C ALA A 253 1.27 -13.58 8.12
N ALA A 254 0.04 -13.06 8.25
CA ALA A 254 -0.97 -13.50 9.21
C ALA A 254 -1.69 -14.80 8.81
N GLY A 255 -1.44 -15.34 7.60
CA GLY A 255 -2.11 -16.56 7.11
C GLY A 255 -3.52 -16.35 6.55
N ALA A 256 -3.98 -15.11 6.41
CA ALA A 256 -5.35 -14.77 6.04
C ALA A 256 -5.45 -13.82 4.82
N PRO A 257 -4.76 -14.10 3.69
CA PRO A 257 -4.64 -13.17 2.57
C PRO A 257 -5.97 -12.81 1.90
N PHE A 258 -6.93 -13.73 1.86
CA PHE A 258 -8.19 -13.52 1.13
C PHE A 258 -9.24 -12.76 1.94
N PHE A 259 -9.08 -12.66 3.26
CA PHE A 259 -10.03 -11.95 4.11
C PHE A 259 -10.03 -10.43 3.90
N ILE A 260 -8.94 -9.87 3.37
CA ILE A 260 -8.84 -8.43 3.10
C ILE A 260 -9.35 -8.02 1.71
N LEU A 261 -9.69 -8.99 0.84
CA LEU A 261 -10.15 -8.70 -0.53
C LEU A 261 -11.37 -7.77 -0.58
N PRO A 262 -12.39 -7.89 0.29
CA PRO A 262 -13.52 -6.98 0.27
C PRO A 262 -13.11 -5.51 0.49
N ALA A 263 -12.17 -5.26 1.40
CA ALA A 263 -11.62 -3.91 1.60
C ALA A 263 -10.68 -3.46 0.46
N GLY A 264 -10.09 -4.41 -0.26
CA GLY A 264 -9.21 -4.19 -1.42
C GLY A 264 -9.94 -3.95 -2.75
N ILE A 265 -11.27 -4.03 -2.79
CA ILE A 265 -12.06 -3.86 -4.02
C ILE A 265 -11.66 -2.60 -4.81
N PRO A 266 -11.47 -1.40 -4.21
CA PRO A 266 -11.05 -0.23 -4.96
C PRO A 266 -9.70 -0.42 -5.68
N PHE A 267 -8.71 -1.05 -5.04
CA PHE A 267 -7.42 -1.36 -5.67
C PHE A 267 -7.55 -2.40 -6.78
N ILE A 268 -8.44 -3.39 -6.62
CA ILE A 268 -8.71 -4.40 -7.64
C ILE A 268 -9.28 -3.72 -8.90
N PHE A 269 -10.24 -2.82 -8.75
CA PHE A 269 -10.80 -2.07 -9.89
C PHE A 269 -9.73 -1.23 -10.60
N GLU A 270 -8.87 -0.53 -9.86
CA GLU A 270 -7.78 0.25 -10.44
C GLU A 270 -6.79 -0.66 -11.18
N GLY A 271 -6.42 -1.80 -10.60
CA GLY A 271 -5.53 -2.78 -11.23
C GLY A 271 -6.11 -3.36 -12.52
N ILE A 272 -7.39 -3.75 -12.51
CA ILE A 272 -8.10 -4.25 -13.72
C ILE A 272 -8.10 -3.16 -14.79
N TYR A 273 -8.39 -1.92 -14.42
CA TYR A 273 -8.44 -0.82 -15.38
C TYR A 273 -7.05 -0.53 -15.98
N ALA A 274 -5.99 -0.61 -15.18
CA ALA A 274 -4.62 -0.49 -15.66
C ALA A 274 -4.25 -1.59 -16.67
N ILE A 275 -4.66 -2.84 -16.40
CA ILE A 275 -4.45 -3.98 -17.32
C ILE A 275 -5.21 -3.73 -18.64
N ILE A 276 -6.48 -3.36 -18.58
CA ILE A 276 -7.29 -3.05 -19.78
C ILE A 276 -6.61 -1.97 -20.62
N ARG A 277 -6.05 -0.93 -19.97
CA ARG A 277 -5.32 0.13 -20.66
C ARG A 277 -4.09 -0.40 -21.40
N VAL A 278 -3.27 -1.22 -20.75
CA VAL A 278 -2.06 -1.81 -21.34
C VAL A 278 -2.44 -2.70 -22.54
N VAL A 279 -3.46 -3.54 -22.39
CA VAL A 279 -3.96 -4.41 -23.47
C VAL A 279 -4.45 -3.57 -24.64
N ARG A 280 -5.25 -2.52 -24.41
CA ARG A 280 -5.72 -1.63 -25.48
C ARG A 280 -4.56 -0.97 -26.24
N GLN A 281 -3.51 -0.53 -25.53
CA GLN A 281 -2.32 0.04 -26.15
C GLN A 281 -1.57 -0.99 -27.01
N ALA A 282 -1.45 -2.23 -26.54
CA ALA A 282 -0.82 -3.31 -27.29
C ALA A 282 -1.56 -3.62 -28.61
N PHE A 283 -2.89 -3.42 -28.65
CA PHE A 283 -3.72 -3.55 -29.85
C PHE A 283 -3.84 -2.26 -30.69
N GLY A 284 -2.97 -1.25 -30.45
CA GLY A 284 -2.95 0.00 -31.22
C GLY A 284 -4.16 0.92 -31.01
N LYS A 285 -5.01 0.65 -29.99
CA LYS A 285 -6.15 1.50 -29.65
C LYS A 285 -5.72 2.68 -28.81
N LYS A 286 -6.40 3.83 -28.96
CA LYS A 286 -6.14 5.00 -28.09
C LYS A 286 -6.23 4.58 -26.62
N PRO A 287 -5.23 4.93 -25.79
CA PRO A 287 -5.31 4.67 -24.35
C PRO A 287 -6.54 5.43 -23.82
N GLY A 288 -7.38 4.73 -23.07
CA GLY A 288 -8.42 5.37 -22.28
C GLY A 288 -7.82 6.15 -21.11
N PRO A 289 -8.66 6.68 -20.18
CA PRO A 289 -8.20 7.31 -18.94
C PRO A 289 -7.16 6.46 -18.22
N GLY A 290 -6.23 7.08 -17.50
CA GLY A 290 -5.08 6.41 -16.88
C GLY A 290 -5.44 5.41 -15.79
N SER A 291 -6.61 5.59 -15.17
CA SER A 291 -7.12 4.86 -14.02
C SER A 291 -8.64 4.89 -14.01
N PHE A 292 -9.28 4.04 -13.20
CA PHE A 292 -10.73 4.10 -13.01
C PHE A 292 -11.15 5.42 -12.35
N GLY A 293 -10.38 5.91 -11.37
CA GLY A 293 -10.58 7.25 -10.80
C GLY A 293 -10.54 8.35 -11.87
N GLY A 294 -9.59 8.29 -12.82
CA GLY A 294 -9.53 9.19 -13.97
C GLY A 294 -10.77 9.11 -14.85
N PHE A 295 -11.29 7.91 -15.10
CA PHE A 295 -12.55 7.71 -15.82
C PHE A 295 -13.74 8.37 -15.12
N LEU A 296 -13.80 8.31 -13.80
CA LEU A 296 -14.87 8.97 -13.01
C LEU A 296 -14.76 10.50 -13.09
N LEU A 297 -13.53 11.04 -13.05
CA LEU A 297 -13.28 12.48 -13.24
C LEU A 297 -13.72 12.93 -14.64
N ASP A 298 -13.42 12.16 -15.69
CA ASP A 298 -13.85 12.45 -17.07
C ASP A 298 -15.38 12.41 -17.22
N ARG A 299 -16.09 11.72 -16.32
CA ARG A 299 -17.55 11.70 -16.22
C ARG A 299 -18.13 12.87 -15.42
N GLY A 300 -17.30 13.78 -14.93
CA GLY A 300 -17.70 15.00 -14.23
C GLY A 300 -17.79 14.85 -12.71
N LEU A 301 -17.33 13.74 -12.11
CA LEU A 301 -17.24 13.66 -10.65
C LEU A 301 -16.10 14.54 -10.16
N SER A 302 -16.30 15.23 -9.03
CA SER A 302 -15.22 15.98 -8.37
C SER A 302 -14.19 15.02 -7.75
N GLY A 303 -12.93 15.45 -7.62
CA GLY A 303 -11.89 14.64 -6.99
C GLY A 303 -12.26 14.22 -5.56
N LYS A 304 -12.96 15.10 -4.81
CA LYS A 304 -13.47 14.76 -3.46
C LYS A 304 -14.53 13.65 -3.51
N ALA A 305 -15.42 13.67 -4.51
CA ALA A 305 -16.44 12.64 -4.68
C ALA A 305 -15.82 11.30 -5.05
N VAL A 306 -14.80 11.29 -5.92
CA VAL A 306 -14.05 10.09 -6.28
C VAL A 306 -13.36 9.50 -5.05
N SER A 307 -12.58 10.28 -4.30
CA SER A 307 -11.93 9.82 -3.07
C SER A 307 -12.93 9.33 -2.02
N GLY A 308 -14.06 10.02 -1.87
CA GLY A 308 -15.14 9.62 -0.94
C GLY A 308 -15.78 8.29 -1.33
N LEU A 309 -16.05 8.07 -2.62
CA LEU A 309 -16.61 6.81 -3.13
C LEU A 309 -15.67 5.63 -2.86
N TYR A 310 -14.38 5.81 -3.11
CA TYR A 310 -13.37 4.79 -2.86
C TYR A 310 -13.22 4.49 -1.36
N ALA A 311 -13.14 5.52 -0.52
CA ALA A 311 -13.06 5.36 0.93
C ALA A 311 -14.32 4.66 1.48
N GLY A 312 -15.51 5.03 1.00
CA GLY A 312 -16.77 4.41 1.39
C GLY A 312 -16.85 2.93 1.01
N ALA A 313 -16.49 2.60 -0.23
CA ALA A 313 -16.43 1.20 -0.68
C ALA A 313 -15.43 0.38 0.15
N GLY A 314 -14.25 0.95 0.43
CA GLY A 314 -13.24 0.31 1.28
C GLY A 314 -13.75 0.09 2.69
N LEU A 315 -14.39 1.09 3.33
CA LEU A 315 -14.94 0.98 4.69
C LEU A 315 -16.04 -0.08 4.80
N ALA A 316 -16.94 -0.17 3.81
CA ALA A 316 -17.90 -1.27 3.74
C ALA A 316 -17.19 -2.62 3.69
N GLY A 317 -16.10 -2.72 2.91
CA GLY A 317 -15.27 -3.90 2.82
C GLY A 317 -14.55 -4.24 4.12
N VAL A 318 -14.19 -3.27 4.97
CA VAL A 318 -13.59 -3.53 6.30
C VAL A 318 -14.55 -4.32 7.17
N ALA A 319 -15.82 -3.88 7.26
CA ALA A 319 -16.82 -4.57 8.05
C ALA A 319 -17.00 -6.03 7.58
N VAL A 320 -17.08 -6.22 6.26
CA VAL A 320 -17.19 -7.55 5.65
C VAL A 320 -15.96 -8.41 5.92
N SER A 321 -14.76 -7.85 5.82
CA SER A 321 -13.48 -8.54 6.07
C SER A 321 -13.37 -9.02 7.52
N ILE A 322 -13.65 -8.14 8.48
CA ILE A 322 -13.55 -8.47 9.91
C ILE A 322 -14.67 -9.45 10.31
N LEU A 323 -15.91 -9.22 9.86
CA LEU A 323 -17.03 -10.10 10.15
C LEU A 323 -16.75 -11.53 9.62
N SER A 324 -16.25 -11.62 8.38
CA SER A 324 -15.90 -12.93 7.82
C SER A 324 -14.81 -13.65 8.62
N ALA A 325 -13.85 -12.92 9.19
CA ALA A 325 -12.82 -13.51 10.04
C ALA A 325 -13.39 -14.01 11.38
N TYR A 326 -14.29 -13.26 12.01
CA TYR A 326 -14.95 -13.68 13.25
C TYR A 326 -15.86 -14.91 13.10
N LEU A 327 -16.41 -15.17 11.91
CA LEU A 327 -17.24 -16.35 11.67
C LEU A 327 -16.45 -17.68 11.68
N TYR A 328 -15.12 -17.60 11.75
CA TYR A 328 -14.22 -18.79 11.73
C TYR A 328 -13.44 -18.98 13.03
N LEU A 329 -13.70 -18.18 14.04
CA LEU A 329 -13.24 -18.40 15.42
C LEU A 329 -14.26 -19.20 16.21
#